data_bb0a5cede5ffab3726fd7b3b845fe499
#
_entry.id   bb0a5cede5ffab3726fd7b3b845fe499
#
_cell.length_a   1.000
_cell.length_b   1.000
_cell.length_c   1.000
_cell.angle_alpha   90.00
_cell.angle_beta   90.00
_cell.angle_gamma   90.00
#
_symmetry.space_group_name_H-M   'P 1'
#
loop_
_entity.id
_entity.type
_entity.pdbx_description
1 polymer ?
#
loop_
_entity_poly.entity_id
_entity_poly.type
_entity_poly.pdbx_seq_one_letter_code
_entity_poly.pdbx_strand_id
1 'polypeptide(L)'
;MKEAYRRILHQARPVSAHPRMELENRAKLFMPFAALRGFDIEILTRERDRLLCPRVQLCQDQKDRFSRMLLCLVPGETVTVTRFFPVKRLGGQELGEYVTETASFLRLEGSLLVLESGAVPLNDIRELIVSRADWGEPA
;
A
#
# COMPACT_ATOMS: atom_id res chain seq x y z
N MET A 1 33.08 22.84 9.29
CA MET A 1 32.40 22.96 10.60
C MET A 1 32.98 24.17 11.32
N LYS A 2 32.15 25.15 11.70
CA LYS A 2 32.62 26.41 12.30
C LYS A 2 33.25 26.13 13.66
N GLU A 3 34.38 26.79 13.95
CA GLU A 3 35.18 26.66 15.18
C GLU A 3 34.34 26.76 16.48
N ALA A 4 33.26 27.55 16.44
CA ALA A 4 32.31 27.72 17.52
C ALA A 4 31.63 26.42 17.97
N TYR A 5 31.37 25.48 17.06
CA TYR A 5 30.72 24.20 17.38
C TYR A 5 31.67 23.19 18.02
N ARG A 6 32.97 23.25 17.71
CA ARG A 6 33.97 22.38 18.35
C ARG A 6 34.08 22.62 19.85
N ARG A 7 33.92 23.86 20.30
CA ARG A 7 33.96 24.21 21.73
C ARG A 7 32.77 23.65 22.51
N ILE A 8 31.60 23.52 21.82
CA ILE A 8 30.36 23.05 22.48
C ILE A 8 30.35 21.52 22.56
N LEU A 9 31.02 20.79 21.64
CA LEU A 9 31.02 19.34 21.60
C LEU A 9 31.61 18.67 22.85
N HIS A 10 32.54 19.36 23.54
CA HIS A 10 33.22 18.85 24.73
C HIS A 10 32.76 19.51 26.03
N GLN A 11 31.79 20.43 25.99
CA GLN A 11 31.24 21.00 27.20
C GLN A 11 30.32 20.01 27.90
N ALA A 12 30.54 19.85 29.18
CA ALA A 12 29.59 19.12 30.03
C ALA A 12 28.23 19.79 29.97
N ARG A 13 27.17 19.01 29.91
CA ARG A 13 25.80 19.53 29.91
C ARG A 13 25.58 20.33 31.19
N PRO A 14 25.09 21.59 31.10
CA PRO A 14 24.79 22.37 32.29
C PRO A 14 23.77 21.63 33.15
N VAL A 15 24.00 21.67 34.46
CA VAL A 15 23.09 21.08 35.44
C VAL A 15 21.77 21.83 35.36
N SER A 16 20.68 21.12 35.11
CA SER A 16 19.35 21.74 35.09
C SER A 16 18.99 22.28 36.48
N ALA A 17 18.63 23.57 36.56
CA ALA A 17 18.14 24.18 37.77
C ALA A 17 16.78 23.62 38.25
N HIS A 18 16.07 22.93 37.34
CA HIS A 18 14.78 22.32 37.65
C HIS A 18 14.90 20.80 37.75
N PRO A 19 14.26 20.16 38.74
CA PRO A 19 14.20 18.71 38.83
C PRO A 19 13.52 18.16 37.60
N ARG A 20 13.95 16.96 37.19
CA ARG A 20 13.27 16.24 36.08
C ARG A 20 11.84 15.93 36.49
N MET A 21 10.92 16.20 35.58
CA MET A 21 9.53 15.79 35.75
C MET A 21 9.45 14.26 35.84
N GLU A 22 8.71 13.77 36.80
CA GLU A 22 8.45 12.34 36.96
C GLU A 22 7.83 11.75 35.69
N LEU A 23 8.18 10.49 35.40
CA LEU A 23 7.69 9.77 34.18
C LEU A 23 6.17 9.74 34.10
N GLU A 24 5.49 9.57 35.23
CA GLU A 24 4.03 9.55 35.29
C GLU A 24 3.43 10.91 34.89
N ASN A 25 4.00 12.00 35.35
CA ASN A 25 3.55 13.36 35.00
C ASN A 25 3.84 13.67 33.52
N ARG A 26 4.96 13.19 32.98
CA ARG A 26 5.27 13.33 31.55
C ARG A 26 4.28 12.55 30.69
N ALA A 27 3.89 11.34 31.10
CA ALA A 27 2.88 10.54 30.40
C ALA A 27 1.53 11.26 30.38
N LYS A 28 1.15 11.91 31.47
CA LYS A 28 -0.11 12.68 31.57
C LYS A 28 -0.17 13.89 30.63
N LEU A 29 0.97 14.47 30.23
CA LEU A 29 1.00 15.58 29.26
C LEU A 29 0.54 15.17 27.87
N PHE A 30 0.67 13.89 27.51
CA PHE A 30 0.24 13.35 26.21
C PHE A 30 -1.20 12.80 26.23
N MET A 31 -1.78 12.58 27.41
CA MET A 31 -3.15 12.10 27.56
C MET A 31 -4.21 12.97 26.87
N PRO A 32 -4.14 14.32 26.91
CA PRO A 32 -5.14 15.16 26.26
C PRO A 32 -5.27 14.93 24.75
N PHE A 33 -4.19 14.51 24.09
CA PHE A 33 -4.20 14.23 22.65
C PHE A 33 -4.95 12.93 22.32
N ALA A 34 -4.83 11.91 23.18
CA ALA A 34 -5.58 10.66 23.04
C ALA A 34 -7.08 10.83 23.36
N ALA A 35 -7.43 11.85 24.15
CA ALA A 35 -8.83 12.15 24.49
C ALA A 35 -9.60 12.89 23.38
N LEU A 36 -8.92 13.39 22.34
CA LEU A 36 -9.56 14.01 21.18
C LEU A 36 -10.23 12.93 20.33
N ARG A 37 -11.56 12.96 20.26
CA ARG A 37 -12.33 12.04 19.43
C ARG A 37 -11.89 12.16 17.95
N GLY A 38 -11.53 11.04 17.35
CA GLY A 38 -11.14 10.98 15.94
C GLY A 38 -9.67 11.29 15.66
N PHE A 39 -8.85 11.62 16.70
CA PHE A 39 -7.41 11.87 16.49
C PHE A 39 -6.68 10.65 15.94
N ASP A 40 -6.96 9.46 16.47
CA ASP A 40 -6.37 8.20 15.99
C ASP A 40 -6.82 7.89 14.56
N ILE A 41 -8.09 8.15 14.24
CA ILE A 41 -8.65 7.98 12.89
C ILE A 41 -7.98 8.95 11.92
N GLU A 42 -7.76 10.19 12.32
CA GLU A 42 -7.08 11.20 11.49
C GLU A 42 -5.62 10.81 11.20
N ILE A 43 -4.90 10.30 12.20
CA ILE A 43 -3.53 9.79 12.01
C ILE A 43 -3.52 8.62 11.03
N LEU A 44 -4.36 7.62 11.23
CA LEU A 44 -4.47 6.45 10.35
C LEU A 44 -4.85 6.85 8.93
N THR A 45 -5.75 7.81 8.76
CA THR A 45 -6.14 8.33 7.45
C THR A 45 -4.96 8.99 6.75
N ARG A 46 -4.18 9.82 7.45
CA ARG A 46 -2.99 10.46 6.89
C ARG A 46 -1.87 9.49 6.56
N GLU A 47 -1.68 8.48 7.38
CA GLU A 47 -0.73 7.40 7.10
C GLU A 47 -1.13 6.63 5.85
N ARG A 48 -2.39 6.26 5.73
CA ARG A 48 -2.93 5.61 4.54
C ARG A 48 -2.77 6.48 3.29
N ASP A 49 -3.04 7.76 3.39
CA ASP A 49 -2.90 8.73 2.29
C ASP A 49 -1.46 8.82 1.75
N ARG A 50 -0.47 8.64 2.61
CA ARG A 50 0.95 8.61 2.21
C ARG A 50 1.34 7.36 1.43
N LEU A 51 0.61 6.27 1.61
CA LEU A 51 0.84 5.00 0.93
C LEU A 51 0.15 4.93 -0.43
N LEU A 52 -0.75 5.87 -0.74
CA LEU A 52 -1.44 5.91 -2.01
C LEU A 52 -0.46 6.18 -3.16
N CYS A 53 -0.61 5.43 -4.22
CA CYS A 53 0.20 5.55 -5.42
C CYS A 53 -0.67 5.78 -6.66
N PRO A 54 -0.14 6.36 -7.73
CA PRO A 54 -0.84 6.46 -8.99
C PRO A 54 -0.97 5.08 -9.65
N ARG A 55 -1.96 4.96 -10.53
CA ARG A 55 -2.13 3.76 -11.35
C ARG A 55 -0.93 3.56 -12.26
N VAL A 56 -0.32 2.40 -12.19
CA VAL A 56 0.80 2.03 -13.07
C VAL A 56 0.26 1.69 -14.46
N GLN A 57 0.80 2.34 -15.46
CA GLN A 57 0.51 1.98 -16.85
C GLN A 57 1.40 0.82 -17.27
N LEU A 58 0.77 -0.26 -17.74
CA LEU A 58 1.47 -1.40 -18.25
C LEU A 58 2.06 -1.09 -19.64
N CYS A 59 3.28 -1.54 -19.88
CA CYS A 59 3.86 -1.50 -21.21
C CYS A 59 3.16 -2.50 -22.16
N GLN A 60 3.37 -2.38 -23.47
CA GLN A 60 2.70 -3.22 -24.46
C GLN A 60 3.00 -4.71 -24.26
N ASP A 61 4.25 -5.04 -23.97
CA ASP A 61 4.66 -6.44 -23.74
C ASP A 61 3.94 -7.08 -22.54
N GLN A 62 3.71 -6.30 -21.49
CA GLN A 62 2.94 -6.77 -20.32
C GLN A 62 1.48 -7.01 -20.68
N LYS A 63 0.87 -6.11 -21.46
CA LYS A 63 -0.51 -6.28 -21.95
C LYS A 63 -0.65 -7.51 -22.82
N ASP A 64 0.32 -7.77 -23.69
CA ASP A 64 0.32 -8.93 -24.57
C ASP A 64 0.51 -10.24 -23.77
N ARG A 65 1.33 -10.21 -22.71
CA ARG A 65 1.44 -11.35 -21.78
C ARG A 65 0.11 -11.62 -21.08
N PHE A 66 -0.54 -10.58 -20.56
CA PHE A 66 -1.85 -10.74 -19.93
C PHE A 66 -2.89 -11.28 -20.89
N SER A 67 -2.96 -10.78 -22.10
CA SER A 67 -3.89 -11.25 -23.11
C SER A 67 -3.71 -12.74 -23.39
N ARG A 68 -2.46 -13.20 -23.53
CA ARG A 68 -2.16 -14.64 -23.71
C ARG A 68 -2.56 -15.48 -22.50
N MET A 69 -2.27 -15.00 -21.29
CA MET A 69 -2.65 -15.69 -20.05
C MET A 69 -4.17 -15.80 -19.92
N LEU A 70 -4.89 -14.72 -20.20
CA LEU A 70 -6.36 -14.70 -20.16
C LEU A 70 -7.00 -15.69 -21.15
N LEU A 71 -6.43 -15.83 -22.34
CA LEU A 71 -6.92 -16.80 -23.34
C LEU A 71 -6.69 -18.26 -22.93
N CYS A 72 -5.70 -18.51 -22.07
CA CYS A 72 -5.36 -19.83 -21.59
C CYS A 72 -6.05 -20.20 -20.27
N LEU A 73 -6.81 -19.29 -19.66
CA LEU A 73 -7.52 -19.54 -18.39
C LEU A 73 -8.69 -20.50 -18.61
N VAL A 74 -8.80 -21.47 -17.71
CA VAL A 74 -9.91 -22.41 -17.66
C VAL A 74 -10.80 -22.09 -16.46
N PRO A 75 -12.13 -22.08 -16.60
CA PRO A 75 -13.04 -21.88 -15.47
C PRO A 75 -12.76 -22.86 -14.35
N GLY A 76 -12.68 -22.34 -13.11
CA GLY A 76 -12.32 -23.09 -11.92
C GLY A 76 -10.83 -23.04 -11.53
N GLU A 77 -9.96 -22.51 -12.37
CA GLU A 77 -8.56 -22.29 -12.01
C GLU A 77 -8.42 -21.21 -10.94
N THR A 78 -7.52 -21.43 -9.99
CA THR A 78 -7.19 -20.43 -8.97
C THR A 78 -6.22 -19.41 -9.55
N VAL A 79 -6.61 -18.17 -9.49
CA VAL A 79 -5.80 -17.04 -9.94
C VAL A 79 -5.55 -16.06 -8.80
N THR A 80 -4.34 -15.52 -8.76
CA THR A 80 -3.97 -14.43 -7.87
C THR A 80 -3.87 -13.16 -8.69
N VAL A 81 -4.68 -12.17 -8.35
CA VAL A 81 -4.79 -10.90 -9.08
C VAL A 81 -4.38 -9.76 -8.17
N THR A 82 -3.44 -8.95 -8.63
CA THR A 82 -3.12 -7.66 -8.00
C THR A 82 -3.80 -6.56 -8.80
N ARG A 83 -4.76 -5.89 -8.17
CA ARG A 83 -5.58 -4.86 -8.81
C ARG A 83 -5.51 -3.52 -8.11
N PHE A 84 -5.74 -2.46 -8.86
CA PHE A 84 -5.77 -1.09 -8.39
C PHE A 84 -7.16 -0.72 -7.86
N PHE A 85 -7.18 -0.17 -6.63
CA PHE A 85 -8.38 0.43 -6.04
C PHE A 85 -8.21 1.94 -5.98
N PRO A 86 -8.95 2.71 -6.76
CA PRO A 86 -8.93 4.17 -6.66
C PRO A 86 -9.52 4.60 -5.31
N VAL A 87 -8.80 5.46 -4.58
CA VAL A 87 -9.21 5.99 -3.28
C VAL A 87 -9.57 7.46 -3.39
N LYS A 88 -8.71 8.26 -4.04
CA LYS A 88 -8.95 9.69 -4.22
C LYS A 88 -8.35 10.21 -5.51
N ARG A 89 -8.79 11.38 -5.92
CA ARG A 89 -8.27 12.10 -7.08
C ARG A 89 -7.58 13.37 -6.62
N LEU A 90 -6.36 13.58 -7.07
CA LEU A 90 -5.57 14.76 -6.77
C LEU A 90 -4.95 15.31 -8.07
N GLY A 91 -5.23 16.58 -8.39
CA GLY A 91 -4.64 17.22 -9.58
C GLY A 91 -4.98 16.52 -10.90
N GLY A 92 -6.16 15.90 -11.02
CA GLY A 92 -6.56 15.13 -12.20
C GLY A 92 -6.02 13.70 -12.25
N GLN A 93 -5.15 13.31 -11.34
CA GLN A 93 -4.59 11.97 -11.23
C GLN A 93 -5.32 11.15 -10.17
N GLU A 94 -5.67 9.91 -10.49
CA GLU A 94 -6.22 8.96 -9.53
C GLU A 94 -5.11 8.37 -8.69
N LEU A 95 -5.27 8.49 -7.37
CA LEU A 95 -4.43 7.84 -6.37
C LEU A 95 -5.21 6.73 -5.70
N GLY A 96 -4.57 5.61 -5.51
CA GLY A 96 -5.18 4.44 -4.90
C GLY A 96 -4.16 3.47 -4.33
N GLU A 97 -4.64 2.30 -4.01
CA GLU A 97 -3.83 1.22 -3.47
C GLU A 97 -3.94 -0.03 -4.35
N TYR A 98 -2.88 -0.84 -4.34
CA TYR A 98 -2.90 -2.15 -4.98
C TYR A 98 -3.25 -3.22 -3.95
N VAL A 99 -4.26 -4.02 -4.26
CA VAL A 99 -4.70 -5.13 -3.42
C VAL A 99 -4.53 -6.43 -4.18
N THR A 100 -3.94 -7.41 -3.52
CA THR A 100 -3.77 -8.76 -4.06
C THR A 100 -4.84 -9.67 -3.47
N GLU A 101 -5.59 -10.32 -4.34
CA GLU A 101 -6.60 -11.30 -3.99
C GLU A 101 -6.41 -12.60 -4.77
N THR A 102 -6.75 -13.71 -4.14
CA THR A 102 -6.73 -15.04 -4.77
C THR A 102 -8.15 -15.58 -4.81
N ALA A 103 -8.61 -15.91 -6.00
CA ALA A 103 -9.97 -16.43 -6.20
C ALA A 103 -10.01 -17.36 -7.41
N SER A 104 -11.10 -18.14 -7.53
CA SER A 104 -11.33 -18.99 -8.69
C SER A 104 -11.82 -18.17 -9.87
N PHE A 105 -11.25 -18.42 -11.05
CA PHE A 105 -11.69 -17.82 -12.29
C PHE A 105 -13.02 -18.46 -12.75
N LEU A 106 -13.98 -17.63 -13.07
CA LEU A 106 -15.28 -18.09 -13.58
C LEU A 106 -15.40 -17.89 -15.09
N ARG A 107 -15.25 -16.66 -15.54
CA ARG A 107 -15.38 -16.30 -16.96
C ARG A 107 -14.76 -14.94 -17.25
N LEU A 108 -14.57 -14.68 -18.52
CA LEU A 108 -14.17 -13.37 -19.04
C LEU A 108 -15.36 -12.74 -19.76
N GLU A 109 -15.74 -11.53 -19.33
CA GLU A 109 -16.84 -10.77 -19.94
C GLU A 109 -16.31 -9.44 -20.51
N GLY A 110 -16.04 -9.40 -21.81
CA GLY A 110 -15.51 -8.20 -22.45
C GLY A 110 -14.21 -7.73 -21.82
N SER A 111 -14.25 -6.63 -21.08
CA SER A 111 -13.11 -6.07 -20.34
C SER A 111 -13.10 -6.39 -18.84
N LEU A 112 -13.93 -7.34 -18.40
CA LEU A 112 -14.06 -7.74 -17.00
C LEU A 112 -13.60 -9.17 -16.80
N LEU A 113 -12.70 -9.38 -15.85
CA LEU A 113 -12.35 -10.70 -15.33
C LEU A 113 -13.30 -11.05 -14.19
N VAL A 114 -14.16 -12.04 -14.41
CA VAL A 114 -15.13 -12.48 -13.40
C VAL A 114 -14.52 -13.59 -12.56
N LEU A 115 -14.34 -13.29 -11.27
CA LEU A 115 -13.85 -14.20 -10.26
C LEU A 115 -14.98 -14.57 -9.30
N GLU A 116 -14.78 -15.59 -8.49
CA GLU A 116 -15.70 -15.94 -7.41
C GLU A 116 -15.88 -14.79 -6.39
N SER A 117 -14.83 -14.00 -6.19
CA SER A 117 -14.85 -12.81 -5.32
C SER A 117 -15.54 -11.59 -5.93
N GLY A 118 -15.75 -11.55 -7.23
CA GLY A 118 -16.35 -10.43 -7.95
C GLY A 118 -15.74 -10.17 -9.33
N ALA A 119 -16.23 -9.14 -10.01
CA ALA A 119 -15.70 -8.72 -11.31
C ALA A 119 -14.56 -7.70 -11.15
N VAL A 120 -13.47 -7.91 -11.87
CA VAL A 120 -12.28 -7.07 -11.87
C VAL A 120 -12.07 -6.49 -13.28
N PRO A 121 -12.04 -5.15 -13.43
CA PRO A 121 -11.70 -4.54 -14.71
C PRO A 121 -10.26 -4.89 -15.14
N LEU A 122 -10.07 -5.30 -16.37
CA LEU A 122 -8.75 -5.66 -16.91
C LEU A 122 -7.75 -4.49 -16.85
N ASN A 123 -8.24 -3.26 -16.96
CA ASN A 123 -7.42 -2.05 -16.88
C ASN A 123 -6.85 -1.78 -15.48
N ASP A 124 -7.44 -2.37 -14.45
CA ASP A 124 -7.00 -2.20 -13.06
C ASP A 124 -6.01 -3.29 -12.63
N ILE A 125 -5.84 -4.33 -13.43
CA ILE A 125 -4.95 -5.43 -13.13
C ILE A 125 -3.50 -5.01 -13.41
N ARG A 126 -2.67 -5.12 -12.38
CA ARG A 126 -1.21 -4.93 -12.48
C ARG A 126 -0.49 -6.25 -12.73
N GLU A 127 -0.93 -7.29 -12.04
CA GLU A 127 -0.29 -8.59 -12.06
C GLU A 127 -1.36 -9.69 -12.00
N LEU A 128 -1.14 -10.74 -12.77
CA LEU A 128 -1.98 -11.93 -12.78
C LEU A 128 -1.08 -13.17 -12.71
N ILE A 129 -1.30 -13.99 -11.69
CA ILE A 129 -0.59 -15.24 -11.48
C ILE A 129 -1.61 -16.38 -11.51
N VAL A 130 -1.40 -17.37 -12.34
CA VAL A 130 -2.26 -18.55 -12.42
C VAL A 130 -1.60 -19.69 -11.66
N SER A 131 -2.25 -20.16 -10.61
CA SER A 131 -1.80 -21.32 -9.85
C SER A 131 -2.28 -22.58 -10.57
N ARG A 132 -1.48 -23.06 -11.54
CA ARG A 132 -1.64 -24.39 -12.09
C ARG A 132 -0.77 -25.37 -11.31
N ALA A 133 -1.36 -26.48 -10.92
CA ALA A 133 -0.63 -27.55 -10.23
C ALA A 133 0.45 -28.22 -11.11
N ASP A 134 0.52 -27.86 -12.41
CA ASP A 134 1.32 -28.58 -13.43
C ASP A 134 2.03 -27.69 -14.46
N TRP A 135 2.53 -26.52 -14.05
CA TRP A 135 3.60 -25.94 -14.84
C TRP A 135 4.94 -26.52 -14.36
N GLY A 136 5.21 -27.74 -14.79
CA GLY A 136 6.59 -28.19 -14.82
C GLY A 136 7.39 -27.16 -15.60
N GLU A 137 8.45 -26.61 -15.01
CA GLU A 137 9.42 -25.79 -15.73
C GLU A 137 9.75 -26.48 -17.05
N PRO A 138 9.70 -25.77 -18.19
CA PRO A 138 10.29 -26.29 -19.39
C PRO A 138 11.78 -26.44 -19.10
N ALA A 139 12.19 -27.67 -19.07
CA ALA A 139 13.59 -28.03 -18.97
C ALA A 139 14.38 -27.42 -20.15
#